data_1f78d98b1f55b396824dfc55397af314
#
_entry.id   1f78d98b1f55b396824dfc55397af314
#
_cell.length_a   1.000
_cell.length_b   1.000
_cell.length_c   1.000
_cell.angle_alpha   90.00
_cell.angle_beta   90.00
_cell.angle_gamma   90.00
#
_symmetry.space_group_name_H-M   'P 1'
#
loop_
_entity.id
_entity.type
_entity.pdbx_description
1 polymer ?
#
loop_
_entity_poly.entity_id
_entity_poly.type
_entity_poly.pdbx_seq_one_letter_code
_entity_poly.pdbx_strand_id
1 'polypeptide(L)'
;VTRYGTDLYGDKRLVPLIRAISGIEGIERIRLLYCYPELIDDALIAEMKNNAKLVHYMDIPIQHISDRILKAMGRRGSGEYIENLLIRLRNEIPDIVLRTSLIAGFPGETEDDHRQLVEFVRKGYFQQLGVFAYSREEDTPACRMKGQVPARVKNSRRKAIMEVQQENVARFNGSRIGRTYDTMIDGVADDGIFYVGRSYMEAPEIDPVIYV
;
A
#
# COMPACT_ATOMS: atom_id res chain seq x y z
N VAL A 1 7.94 4.65 -7.44
CA VAL A 1 9.31 5.15 -7.16
C VAL A 1 10.39 4.11 -7.44
N THR A 2 10.12 2.79 -7.31
CA THR A 2 11.10 1.70 -7.42
C THR A 2 11.84 1.59 -8.77
N ARG A 3 11.37 2.29 -9.81
CA ARG A 3 12.05 2.38 -11.12
C ARG A 3 12.99 3.59 -11.25
N TYR A 4 13.18 4.36 -10.18
CA TYR A 4 14.00 5.57 -10.24
C TYR A 4 15.40 5.28 -10.78
N GLY A 5 15.81 6.07 -11.77
CA GLY A 5 17.13 6.02 -12.41
C GLY A 5 17.27 5.04 -13.58
N THR A 6 16.30 4.15 -13.83
CA THR A 6 16.42 3.16 -14.91
C THR A 6 16.46 3.78 -16.31
N ASP A 7 15.84 4.93 -16.49
CA ASP A 7 15.83 5.71 -17.74
C ASP A 7 17.12 6.48 -18.00
N LEU A 8 17.75 7.00 -16.94
CA LEU A 8 18.96 7.82 -17.04
C LEU A 8 20.25 7.01 -16.94
N TYR A 9 20.27 5.97 -16.12
CA TYR A 9 21.48 5.23 -15.77
C TYR A 9 21.47 3.78 -16.23
N GLY A 10 20.36 3.31 -16.83
CA GLY A 10 20.19 1.90 -17.19
C GLY A 10 20.06 0.94 -15.99
N ASP A 11 20.09 1.47 -14.77
CA ASP A 11 20.05 0.71 -13.51
C ASP A 11 19.19 1.41 -12.46
N LYS A 12 18.73 0.66 -11.44
CA LYS A 12 17.97 1.21 -10.32
C LYS A 12 18.87 2.07 -9.43
N ARG A 13 18.44 3.27 -9.13
CA ARG A 13 19.18 4.24 -8.31
C ARG A 13 18.41 4.72 -7.08
N LEU A 14 17.33 4.03 -6.70
CA LEU A 14 16.51 4.44 -5.55
C LEU A 14 17.30 4.41 -4.24
N VAL A 15 18.05 3.35 -3.95
CA VAL A 15 18.85 3.26 -2.72
C VAL A 15 19.93 4.35 -2.65
N PRO A 16 20.76 4.59 -3.70
CA PRO A 16 21.65 5.75 -3.74
C PRO A 16 20.95 7.09 -3.52
N LEU A 17 19.75 7.28 -4.10
CA LEU A 17 18.96 8.51 -3.89
C LEU A 17 18.54 8.66 -2.43
N ILE A 18 18.00 7.61 -1.81
CA ILE A 18 17.58 7.62 -0.40
C ILE A 18 18.78 8.02 0.49
N ARG A 19 19.95 7.41 0.27
CA ARG A 19 21.17 7.74 1.03
C ARG A 19 21.60 9.19 0.86
N ALA A 20 21.55 9.69 -0.37
CA ALA A 20 21.89 11.10 -0.64
C ALA A 20 20.93 12.06 0.06
N ILE A 21 19.61 11.79 0.01
CA ILE A 21 18.60 12.59 0.70
C ILE A 21 18.77 12.48 2.24
N SER A 22 19.07 11.29 2.75
CA SER A 22 19.31 11.08 4.19
C SER A 22 20.50 11.88 4.73
N GLY A 23 21.50 12.17 3.87
CA GLY A 23 22.65 13.00 4.20
C GLY A 23 22.36 14.50 4.27
N ILE A 24 21.19 14.95 3.83
CA ILE A 24 20.83 16.37 3.86
C ILE A 24 20.44 16.75 5.30
N GLU A 25 21.01 17.86 5.79
CA GLU A 25 20.64 18.43 7.07
C GLU A 25 19.18 18.93 7.05
N GLY A 26 18.45 18.71 8.14
CA GLY A 26 17.04 19.09 8.25
C GLY A 26 16.05 18.10 7.65
N ILE A 27 16.48 17.10 6.87
CA ILE A 27 15.61 15.98 6.49
C ILE A 27 15.55 14.99 7.65
N GLU A 28 14.37 14.81 8.21
CA GLU A 28 14.16 13.91 9.36
C GLU A 28 13.48 12.60 8.98
N ARG A 29 12.54 12.64 8.01
CA ARG A 29 11.76 11.48 7.61
C ARG A 29 11.66 11.38 6.08
N ILE A 30 11.89 10.19 5.56
CA ILE A 30 11.73 9.81 4.16
C ILE A 30 10.69 8.70 4.10
N ARG A 31 9.72 8.81 3.19
CA ARG A 31 8.67 7.81 2.99
C ARG A 31 8.63 7.37 1.52
N LEU A 32 8.47 6.06 1.31
CA LEU A 32 8.34 5.50 -0.03
C LEU A 32 6.87 5.25 -0.38
N LEU A 33 6.44 5.81 -1.50
CA LEU A 33 5.13 5.60 -2.09
C LEU A 33 5.26 4.98 -3.48
N TYR A 34 4.22 4.24 -3.92
CA TYR A 34 4.13 3.64 -5.25
C TYR A 34 5.29 2.66 -5.57
N CYS A 35 5.52 1.69 -4.68
CA CYS A 35 6.51 0.64 -4.86
C CYS A 35 5.91 -0.54 -5.64
N TYR A 36 6.48 -0.87 -6.79
CA TYR A 36 6.10 -2.10 -7.49
C TYR A 36 6.67 -3.32 -6.77
N PRO A 37 5.85 -4.35 -6.45
CA PRO A 37 6.30 -5.54 -5.73
C PRO A 37 7.54 -6.19 -6.34
N GLU A 38 7.54 -6.36 -7.65
CA GLU A 38 8.62 -7.00 -8.42
C GLU A 38 9.93 -6.20 -8.48
N LEU A 39 9.94 -4.99 -7.96
CA LEU A 39 11.12 -4.12 -7.95
C LEU A 39 11.66 -3.87 -6.54
N ILE A 40 11.02 -4.45 -5.52
CA ILE A 40 11.51 -4.43 -4.13
C ILE A 40 12.56 -5.52 -4.00
N ASP A 41 13.81 -5.12 -3.90
CA ASP A 41 14.97 -6.00 -3.82
C ASP A 41 15.63 -5.97 -2.43
N ASP A 42 16.60 -6.86 -2.24
CA ASP A 42 17.32 -7.01 -0.97
C ASP A 42 18.01 -5.71 -0.53
N ALA A 43 18.52 -4.94 -1.49
CA ALA A 43 19.19 -3.68 -1.20
C ALA A 43 18.21 -2.64 -0.64
N LEU A 44 16.99 -2.57 -1.19
CA LEU A 44 15.96 -1.66 -0.69
C LEU A 44 15.44 -2.07 0.70
N ILE A 45 15.25 -3.37 0.92
CA ILE A 45 14.82 -3.90 2.24
C ILE A 45 15.91 -3.62 3.29
N ALA A 46 17.18 -3.88 2.95
CA ALA A 46 18.30 -3.60 3.84
C ALA A 46 18.43 -2.09 4.15
N GLU A 47 18.24 -1.23 3.15
CA GLU A 47 18.23 0.22 3.34
C GLU A 47 17.10 0.65 4.27
N MET A 48 15.89 0.15 4.07
CA MET A 48 14.74 0.46 4.94
C MET A 48 14.98 0.02 6.39
N LYS A 49 15.59 -1.13 6.59
CA LYS A 49 15.91 -1.67 7.92
C LYS A 49 16.96 -0.86 8.66
N ASN A 50 17.95 -0.29 7.94
CA ASN A 50 19.15 0.28 8.56
C ASN A 50 19.20 1.82 8.51
N ASN A 51 18.37 2.48 7.72
CA ASN A 51 18.35 3.92 7.57
C ASN A 51 17.30 4.54 8.49
N ALA A 52 17.75 5.17 9.58
CA ALA A 52 16.88 5.74 10.61
C ALA A 52 15.92 6.84 10.09
N LYS A 53 16.26 7.50 8.97
CA LYS A 53 15.39 8.51 8.35
C LYS A 53 14.35 7.92 7.39
N LEU A 54 14.57 6.69 6.90
CA LEU A 54 13.61 5.99 6.04
C LEU A 54 12.58 5.28 6.91
N VAL A 55 11.41 5.87 7.04
CA VAL A 55 10.35 5.34 7.91
C VAL A 55 9.90 3.95 7.47
N HIS A 56 9.61 3.07 8.43
CA HIS A 56 9.11 1.72 8.20
C HIS A 56 7.65 1.73 7.70
N TYR A 57 7.48 2.33 6.54
CA TYR A 57 6.22 2.44 5.82
C TYR A 57 6.46 2.22 4.34
N MET A 58 5.70 1.33 3.71
CA MET A 58 5.82 1.07 2.28
C MET A 58 4.43 0.95 1.62
N ASP A 59 4.18 1.78 0.62
CA ASP A 59 3.00 1.68 -0.22
C ASP A 59 3.29 0.79 -1.42
N ILE A 60 2.60 -0.36 -1.47
CA ILE A 60 2.76 -1.42 -2.48
C ILE A 60 1.40 -1.66 -3.13
N PRO A 61 1.02 -0.92 -4.19
CA PRO A 61 -0.28 -1.07 -4.85
C PRO A 61 -0.32 -2.37 -5.65
N ILE A 62 -0.77 -3.46 -5.01
CA ILE A 62 -0.84 -4.80 -5.63
C ILE A 62 -1.99 -4.95 -6.62
N GLN A 63 -3.05 -4.15 -6.48
CA GLN A 63 -4.27 -4.10 -7.29
C GLN A 63 -5.19 -5.33 -7.13
N HIS A 64 -4.67 -6.53 -7.13
CA HIS A 64 -5.40 -7.80 -6.97
C HIS A 64 -4.48 -8.90 -6.45
N ILE A 65 -5.03 -10.10 -6.16
CA ILE A 65 -4.25 -11.27 -5.73
C ILE A 65 -4.44 -12.48 -6.64
N SER A 66 -5.54 -12.57 -7.39
CA SER A 66 -5.76 -13.63 -8.39
C SER A 66 -4.78 -13.49 -9.54
N ASP A 67 -4.00 -14.54 -9.83
CA ASP A 67 -3.00 -14.57 -10.91
C ASP A 67 -3.63 -14.25 -12.28
N ARG A 68 -4.84 -14.76 -12.50
CA ARG A 68 -5.59 -14.51 -13.73
C ARG A 68 -5.91 -13.03 -13.91
N ILE A 69 -6.32 -12.35 -12.83
CA ILE A 69 -6.64 -10.92 -12.86
C ILE A 69 -5.36 -10.09 -12.92
N LEU A 70 -4.33 -10.43 -12.16
CA LEU A 70 -3.02 -9.76 -12.24
C LEU A 70 -2.46 -9.80 -13.67
N LYS A 71 -2.52 -10.95 -14.31
CA LYS A 71 -2.12 -11.10 -15.73
C LYS A 71 -2.97 -10.23 -16.66
N ALA A 72 -4.29 -10.19 -16.46
CA ALA A 72 -5.20 -9.36 -17.26
C ALA A 72 -4.96 -7.86 -17.07
N MET A 73 -4.50 -7.43 -15.87
CA MET A 73 -4.06 -6.07 -15.57
C MET A 73 -2.65 -5.75 -16.11
N GLY A 74 -1.95 -6.70 -16.73
CA GLY A 74 -0.56 -6.53 -17.17
C GLY A 74 0.45 -6.45 -16.01
N ARG A 75 0.07 -6.95 -14.82
CA ARG A 75 0.96 -7.00 -13.66
C ARG A 75 1.92 -8.18 -13.77
N ARG A 76 3.14 -7.96 -13.31
CA ARG A 76 4.18 -9.00 -13.20
C ARG A 76 4.11 -9.64 -11.82
N GLY A 77 4.50 -10.91 -11.74
CA GLY A 77 4.45 -11.70 -10.51
C GLY A 77 3.12 -12.43 -10.35
N SER A 78 3.03 -13.24 -9.29
CA SER A 78 1.86 -14.02 -8.89
C SER A 78 1.36 -13.58 -7.52
N GLY A 79 0.17 -14.02 -7.15
CA GLY A 79 -0.36 -13.84 -5.80
C GLY A 79 0.55 -14.43 -4.74
N GLU A 80 1.12 -15.62 -5.00
CA GLU A 80 2.10 -16.26 -4.12
C GLU A 80 3.37 -15.41 -3.95
N TYR A 81 3.90 -14.86 -5.05
CA TYR A 81 5.06 -13.96 -4.98
C TYR A 81 4.77 -12.73 -4.11
N ILE A 82 3.59 -12.12 -4.31
CA ILE A 82 3.17 -10.96 -3.52
C ILE A 82 3.08 -11.34 -2.03
N GLU A 83 2.42 -12.44 -1.71
CA GLU A 83 2.26 -12.88 -0.32
C GLU A 83 3.62 -13.17 0.35
N ASN A 84 4.50 -13.87 -0.33
CA ASN A 84 5.85 -14.17 0.17
C ASN A 84 6.68 -12.90 0.41
N LEU A 85 6.55 -11.89 -0.48
CA LEU A 85 7.19 -10.59 -0.28
C LEU A 85 6.66 -9.89 0.99
N LEU A 86 5.34 -9.87 1.22
CA LEU A 86 4.76 -9.24 2.41
C LEU A 86 5.17 -9.93 3.70
N ILE A 87 5.20 -11.28 3.70
CA ILE A 87 5.70 -12.08 4.82
C ILE A 87 7.16 -11.74 5.11
N ARG A 88 7.99 -11.69 4.06
CA ARG A 88 9.40 -11.34 4.18
C ARG A 88 9.59 -9.95 4.77
N LEU A 89 8.91 -8.93 4.26
CA LEU A 89 8.98 -7.56 4.77
C LEU A 89 8.66 -7.50 6.27
N ARG A 90 7.64 -8.21 6.73
CA ARG A 90 7.27 -8.25 8.16
C ARG A 90 8.27 -8.98 9.02
N ASN A 91 8.91 -10.03 8.50
CA ASN A 91 9.93 -10.78 9.24
C ASN A 91 11.22 -9.96 9.38
N GLU A 92 11.60 -9.23 8.34
CA GLU A 92 12.83 -8.43 8.34
C GLU A 92 12.67 -7.06 9.02
N ILE A 93 11.45 -6.49 8.99
CA ILE A 93 11.09 -5.18 9.56
C ILE A 93 9.79 -5.34 10.35
N PRO A 94 9.83 -5.81 11.62
CA PRO A 94 8.63 -6.21 12.37
C PRO A 94 7.60 -5.13 12.60
N ASP A 95 8.00 -3.87 12.63
CA ASP A 95 7.15 -2.68 12.81
C ASP A 95 6.73 -2.01 11.49
N ILE A 96 7.00 -2.65 10.34
CA ILE A 96 6.64 -2.09 9.04
C ILE A 96 5.13 -1.93 8.90
N VAL A 97 4.73 -0.76 8.45
CA VAL A 97 3.36 -0.46 8.03
C VAL A 97 3.28 -0.61 6.51
N LEU A 98 2.42 -1.52 6.09
CA LEU A 98 2.18 -1.79 4.68
C LEU A 98 0.87 -1.14 4.24
N ARG A 99 0.95 -0.37 3.17
CA ARG A 99 -0.19 0.20 2.47
C ARG A 99 -0.38 -0.46 1.11
N THR A 100 -1.63 -0.57 0.68
CA THR A 100 -1.95 -1.04 -0.67
C THR A 100 -3.17 -0.34 -1.26
N SER A 101 -3.31 -0.46 -2.57
CA SER A 101 -4.52 -0.13 -3.30
C SER A 101 -4.99 -1.37 -4.07
N LEU A 102 -6.30 -1.62 -4.01
CA LEU A 102 -6.97 -2.73 -4.69
C LEU A 102 -8.01 -2.22 -5.67
N ILE A 103 -8.28 -3.00 -6.71
CA ILE A 103 -9.35 -2.74 -7.69
C ILE A 103 -10.34 -3.88 -7.61
N ALA A 104 -11.60 -3.57 -7.31
CA ALA A 104 -12.71 -4.50 -7.32
C ALA A 104 -13.52 -4.39 -8.61
N GLY A 105 -13.89 -5.52 -9.20
CA GLY A 105 -14.71 -5.57 -10.40
C GLY A 105 -13.96 -5.23 -11.68
N PHE A 106 -12.68 -5.58 -11.77
CA PHE A 106 -11.93 -5.51 -13.03
C PHE A 106 -12.60 -6.37 -14.11
N PRO A 107 -12.54 -6.02 -15.42
CA PRO A 107 -13.14 -6.81 -16.47
C PRO A 107 -12.74 -8.28 -16.42
N GLY A 108 -13.73 -9.16 -16.40
CA GLY A 108 -13.55 -10.61 -16.29
C GLY A 108 -13.36 -11.13 -14.86
N GLU A 109 -13.34 -10.29 -13.81
CA GLU A 109 -13.28 -10.75 -12.42
C GLU A 109 -14.51 -11.60 -12.07
N THR A 110 -14.28 -12.84 -11.66
CA THR A 110 -15.33 -13.78 -11.22
C THR A 110 -15.60 -13.65 -9.73
N GLU A 111 -16.62 -14.35 -9.23
CA GLU A 111 -16.91 -14.43 -7.81
C GLU A 111 -15.79 -15.16 -7.03
N ASP A 112 -15.16 -16.14 -7.68
CA ASP A 112 -14.03 -16.86 -7.10
C ASP A 112 -12.79 -15.97 -6.96
N ASP A 113 -12.46 -15.15 -7.95
CA ASP A 113 -11.37 -14.18 -7.86
C ASP A 113 -11.62 -13.16 -6.74
N HIS A 114 -12.84 -12.68 -6.62
CA HIS A 114 -13.24 -11.76 -5.55
C HIS A 114 -13.11 -12.42 -4.18
N ARG A 115 -13.57 -13.67 -4.02
CA ARG A 115 -13.43 -14.43 -2.77
C ARG A 115 -11.97 -14.60 -2.38
N GLN A 116 -11.10 -14.96 -3.33
CA GLN A 116 -9.65 -15.03 -3.10
C GLN A 116 -9.09 -13.70 -2.58
N LEU A 117 -9.52 -12.57 -3.16
CA LEU A 117 -9.07 -11.25 -2.72
C LEU A 117 -9.56 -10.93 -1.30
N VAL A 118 -10.81 -11.22 -0.97
CA VAL A 118 -11.38 -11.03 0.38
C VAL A 118 -10.62 -11.86 1.41
N GLU A 119 -10.37 -13.14 1.13
CA GLU A 119 -9.63 -14.04 2.02
C GLU A 119 -8.18 -13.58 2.20
N PHE A 120 -7.56 -13.07 1.15
CA PHE A 120 -6.23 -12.49 1.24
C PHE A 120 -6.20 -11.25 2.15
N VAL A 121 -7.14 -10.33 2.00
CA VAL A 121 -7.25 -9.15 2.88
C VAL A 121 -7.49 -9.57 4.34
N ARG A 122 -8.29 -10.62 4.58
CA ARG A 122 -8.56 -11.16 5.93
C ARG A 122 -7.29 -11.60 6.67
N LYS A 123 -6.22 -11.96 5.95
CA LYS A 123 -4.90 -12.30 6.55
C LYS A 123 -4.25 -11.11 7.29
N GLY A 124 -4.69 -9.87 7.03
CA GLY A 124 -4.29 -8.68 7.77
C GLY A 124 -2.87 -8.18 7.48
N TYR A 125 -2.36 -8.41 6.26
CA TYR A 125 -1.04 -7.91 5.88
C TYR A 125 -0.96 -6.39 5.80
N PHE A 126 -2.06 -5.68 5.55
CA PHE A 126 -2.06 -4.24 5.33
C PHE A 126 -2.71 -3.49 6.49
N GLN A 127 -2.03 -2.49 7.04
CA GLN A 127 -2.57 -1.55 8.00
C GLN A 127 -3.39 -0.47 7.28
N GLN A 128 -2.90 -0.04 6.12
CA GLN A 128 -3.55 0.95 5.27
C GLN A 128 -3.97 0.31 3.95
N LEU A 129 -5.25 0.42 3.58
CA LEU A 129 -5.76 -0.21 2.37
C LEU A 129 -6.90 0.62 1.77
N GLY A 130 -6.76 0.96 0.50
CA GLY A 130 -7.81 1.58 -0.29
C GLY A 130 -8.36 0.60 -1.34
N VAL A 131 -9.69 0.56 -1.52
CA VAL A 131 -10.32 -0.24 -2.57
C VAL A 131 -11.09 0.66 -3.51
N PHE A 132 -10.79 0.55 -4.80
CA PHE A 132 -11.47 1.27 -5.87
C PHE A 132 -12.37 0.32 -6.67
N ALA A 133 -13.60 0.72 -6.92
CA ALA A 133 -14.40 0.06 -7.94
C ALA A 133 -13.78 0.38 -9.31
N TYR A 134 -13.57 -0.64 -10.15
CA TYR A 134 -12.99 -0.41 -11.48
C TYR A 134 -13.78 0.64 -12.27
N SER A 135 -13.09 1.70 -12.70
CA SER A 135 -13.61 2.71 -13.62
C SER A 135 -13.18 2.38 -15.06
N ARG A 136 -14.11 2.53 -15.99
CA ARG A 136 -13.87 2.28 -17.40
C ARG A 136 -13.32 3.54 -18.05
N GLU A 137 -11.99 3.68 -18.04
CA GLU A 137 -11.31 4.83 -18.63
C GLU A 137 -11.08 4.62 -20.14
N GLU A 138 -11.45 5.61 -20.93
CA GLU A 138 -11.22 5.61 -22.38
C GLU A 138 -9.73 5.45 -22.69
N ASP A 139 -9.42 4.92 -23.86
CA ASP A 139 -8.06 4.65 -24.36
C ASP A 139 -7.22 3.64 -23.57
N THR A 140 -7.79 3.00 -22.53
CA THR A 140 -7.12 1.89 -21.86
C THR A 140 -7.45 0.54 -22.48
N PRO A 141 -6.53 -0.45 -22.46
CA PRO A 141 -6.83 -1.82 -22.88
C PRO A 141 -8.03 -2.41 -22.13
N ALA A 142 -8.14 -2.15 -20.84
CA ALA A 142 -9.21 -2.65 -19.97
C ALA A 142 -10.60 -2.15 -20.38
N CYS A 143 -10.69 -0.95 -20.94
CA CYS A 143 -11.95 -0.39 -21.46
C CYS A 143 -12.57 -1.28 -22.56
N ARG A 144 -11.72 -1.93 -23.38
CA ARG A 144 -12.10 -2.77 -24.53
C ARG A 144 -12.27 -4.24 -24.17
N MET A 145 -11.93 -4.65 -22.95
CA MET A 145 -12.04 -6.04 -22.51
C MET A 145 -13.50 -6.47 -22.41
N LYS A 146 -13.75 -7.72 -22.79
CA LYS A 146 -15.03 -8.40 -22.54
C LYS A 146 -15.21 -8.69 -21.04
N GLY A 147 -16.44 -8.97 -20.63
CA GLY A 147 -16.72 -9.34 -19.23
C GLY A 147 -16.69 -8.14 -18.28
N GLN A 148 -17.11 -6.97 -18.76
CA GLN A 148 -17.30 -5.80 -17.91
C GLN A 148 -18.25 -6.12 -16.74
N VAL A 149 -17.82 -5.90 -15.51
CA VAL A 149 -18.60 -6.17 -14.30
C VAL A 149 -19.61 -5.03 -14.10
N PRO A 150 -20.89 -5.31 -13.80
CA PRO A 150 -21.89 -4.27 -13.53
C PRO A 150 -21.52 -3.39 -12.32
N ALA A 151 -21.85 -2.11 -12.37
CA ALA A 151 -21.51 -1.14 -11.31
C ALA A 151 -21.98 -1.57 -9.91
N ARG A 152 -23.20 -2.13 -9.83
CA ARG A 152 -23.73 -2.67 -8.56
C ARG A 152 -22.80 -3.76 -7.97
N VAL A 153 -22.32 -4.67 -8.80
CA VAL A 153 -21.43 -5.76 -8.36
C VAL A 153 -20.07 -5.22 -7.95
N LYS A 154 -19.47 -4.29 -8.72
CA LYS A 154 -18.21 -3.63 -8.34
C LYS A 154 -18.30 -2.98 -6.96
N ASN A 155 -19.37 -2.22 -6.72
CA ASN A 155 -19.57 -1.51 -5.45
C ASN A 155 -19.82 -2.48 -4.28
N SER A 156 -20.57 -3.56 -4.51
CA SER A 156 -20.78 -4.63 -3.51
C SER A 156 -19.44 -5.30 -3.14
N ARG A 157 -18.62 -5.65 -4.14
CA ARG A 157 -17.31 -6.25 -3.92
C ARG A 157 -16.35 -5.31 -3.18
N ARG A 158 -16.31 -4.04 -3.59
CA ARG A 158 -15.55 -3.01 -2.88
C ARG A 158 -15.96 -2.93 -1.40
N LYS A 159 -17.25 -2.89 -1.13
CA LYS A 159 -17.80 -2.81 0.22
C LYS A 159 -17.38 -4.02 1.06
N ALA A 160 -17.52 -5.24 0.53
CA ALA A 160 -17.13 -6.47 1.23
C ALA A 160 -15.64 -6.50 1.63
N ILE A 161 -14.74 -6.03 0.73
CA ILE A 161 -13.32 -5.93 1.05
C ILE A 161 -13.08 -4.88 2.14
N MET A 162 -13.75 -3.73 2.07
CA MET A 162 -13.60 -2.66 3.08
C MET A 162 -14.12 -3.06 4.46
N GLU A 163 -15.19 -3.86 4.54
CA GLU A 163 -15.70 -4.41 5.80
C GLU A 163 -14.64 -5.29 6.49
N VAL A 164 -14.00 -6.19 5.74
CA VAL A 164 -12.89 -7.00 6.27
C VAL A 164 -11.71 -6.13 6.69
N GLN A 165 -11.39 -5.10 5.92
CA GLN A 165 -10.30 -4.18 6.28
C GLN A 165 -10.61 -3.37 7.54
N GLN A 166 -11.85 -2.98 7.79
CA GLN A 166 -12.24 -2.31 9.05
C GLN A 166 -11.96 -3.18 10.27
N GLU A 167 -12.21 -4.50 10.19
CA GLU A 167 -11.85 -5.44 11.25
C GLU A 167 -10.33 -5.51 11.48
N ASN A 168 -9.54 -5.52 10.40
CA ASN A 168 -8.09 -5.50 10.48
C ASN A 168 -7.57 -4.21 11.13
N VAL A 169 -8.11 -3.06 10.72
CA VAL A 169 -7.75 -1.74 11.29
C VAL A 169 -8.10 -1.67 12.77
N ALA A 170 -9.28 -2.14 13.17
CA ALA A 170 -9.67 -2.18 14.58
C ALA A 170 -8.71 -3.03 15.42
N ARG A 171 -8.31 -4.19 14.91
CA ARG A 171 -7.32 -5.09 15.55
C ARG A 171 -5.94 -4.43 15.64
N PHE A 172 -5.49 -3.80 14.56
CA PHE A 172 -4.23 -3.08 14.52
C PHE A 172 -4.23 -1.91 15.51
N ASN A 173 -5.27 -1.07 15.51
CA ASN A 173 -5.38 0.05 16.44
C ASN A 173 -5.46 -0.43 17.90
N GLY A 174 -6.18 -1.52 18.18
CA GLY A 174 -6.21 -2.14 19.50
C GLY A 174 -4.83 -2.57 20.00
N SER A 175 -3.96 -3.06 19.10
CA SER A 175 -2.59 -3.46 19.45
C SER A 175 -1.66 -2.28 19.76
N ARG A 176 -2.07 -1.05 19.46
CA ARG A 176 -1.32 0.19 19.69
C ARG A 176 -1.66 0.85 21.02
N ILE A 177 -2.72 0.45 21.69
CA ILE A 177 -3.15 1.02 22.96
C ILE A 177 -2.03 0.82 23.99
N GLY A 178 -1.69 1.90 24.71
CA GLY A 178 -0.62 1.92 25.70
C GLY A 178 0.79 2.07 25.13
N ARG A 179 0.93 2.26 23.81
CA ARG A 179 2.23 2.57 23.18
C ARG A 179 2.38 4.07 22.93
N THR A 180 3.61 4.55 22.96
CA THR A 180 3.97 5.94 22.65
C THR A 180 4.56 6.03 21.24
N TYR A 181 4.17 7.07 20.50
CA TYR A 181 4.66 7.34 19.15
C TYR A 181 5.01 8.82 18.98
N ASP A 182 6.11 9.09 18.31
CA ASP A 182 6.45 10.44 17.87
C ASP A 182 5.46 10.87 16.79
N THR A 183 4.74 11.95 17.05
CA THR A 183 3.70 12.46 16.17
C THR A 183 4.05 13.86 15.68
N MET A 184 4.09 14.05 14.38
CA MET A 184 4.21 15.37 13.76
C MET A 184 2.83 16.02 13.77
N ILE A 185 2.74 17.21 14.33
CA ILE A 185 1.50 18.00 14.33
C ILE A 185 1.38 18.75 13.02
N ASP A 186 0.29 18.53 12.31
CA ASP A 186 -0.02 19.16 11.03
C ASP A 186 -0.94 20.39 11.18
N GLY A 187 -1.72 20.46 12.27
CA GLY A 187 -2.62 21.58 12.51
C GLY A 187 -3.56 21.37 13.70
N VAL A 188 -4.56 22.22 13.79
CA VAL A 188 -5.66 22.11 14.75
C VAL A 188 -6.85 21.45 14.04
N ALA A 189 -7.54 20.55 14.73
CA ALA A 189 -8.76 19.92 14.21
C ALA A 189 -9.89 20.95 14.05
N ASP A 190 -10.87 20.63 13.18
CA ASP A 190 -12.01 21.52 12.88
C ASP A 190 -12.84 21.88 14.12
N ASP A 191 -12.83 21.02 15.16
CA ASP A 191 -13.51 21.28 16.44
C ASP A 191 -12.77 22.26 17.36
N GLY A 192 -11.53 22.65 17.02
CA GLY A 192 -10.68 23.54 17.81
C GLY A 192 -10.19 22.98 19.16
N ILE A 193 -10.43 21.69 19.45
CA ILE A 193 -10.10 21.05 20.72
C ILE A 193 -8.83 20.22 20.59
N PHE A 194 -8.73 19.43 19.52
CA PHE A 194 -7.62 18.54 19.29
C PHE A 194 -6.63 19.08 18.28
N TYR A 195 -5.39 18.62 18.37
CA TYR A 195 -4.44 18.74 17.28
C TYR A 195 -4.59 17.55 16.34
N VAL A 196 -4.33 17.80 15.05
CA VAL A 196 -4.25 16.76 14.02
C VAL A 196 -2.79 16.50 13.72
N GLY A 197 -2.40 15.25 13.69
CA GLY A 197 -1.04 14.86 13.41
C GLY A 197 -0.94 13.48 12.78
N ARG A 198 0.28 13.05 12.55
CA ARG A 198 0.61 11.74 11.98
C ARG A 198 1.95 11.24 12.52
N SER A 199 2.01 9.95 12.77
CA SER A 199 3.25 9.25 13.10
C SER A 199 3.99 8.80 11.82
N TYR A 200 4.93 7.90 11.96
CA TYR A 200 5.54 7.24 10.80
C TYR A 200 4.55 6.33 10.05
N MET A 201 3.43 5.97 10.65
CA MET A 201 2.46 5.01 10.14
C MET A 201 1.39 5.61 9.23
N GLU A 202 1.29 6.92 9.17
CA GLU A 202 0.30 7.63 8.37
C GLU A 202 0.99 8.50 7.30
N ALA A 203 0.65 8.30 6.04
CA ALA A 203 1.07 9.17 4.95
C ALA A 203 0.17 10.40 4.87
N PRO A 204 0.73 11.61 4.64
CA PRO A 204 -0.07 12.82 4.53
C PRO A 204 -1.09 12.73 3.40
N GLU A 205 -2.29 13.27 3.63
CA GLU A 205 -3.40 13.39 2.66
C GLU A 205 -4.01 12.07 2.16
N ILE A 206 -3.41 10.91 2.49
CA ILE A 206 -3.83 9.61 1.97
C ILE A 206 -4.37 8.70 3.07
N ASP A 207 -3.71 8.70 4.22
CA ASP A 207 -4.06 7.83 5.35
C ASP A 207 -4.85 8.62 6.43
N PRO A 208 -5.54 7.92 7.35
CA PRO A 208 -6.19 8.57 8.49
C PRO A 208 -5.21 9.37 9.36
N VAL A 209 -5.72 10.38 10.01
CA VAL A 209 -4.95 11.23 10.95
C VAL A 209 -5.04 10.73 12.38
N ILE A 210 -4.14 11.21 13.23
CA ILE A 210 -4.16 11.02 14.68
C ILE A 210 -4.69 12.32 15.30
N TYR A 211 -5.62 12.20 16.23
CA TYR A 211 -6.04 13.29 17.10
C TYR A 211 -5.22 13.23 18.39
N VAL A 212 -4.62 14.36 18.75
CA VAL A 212 -3.72 14.52 19.90
C VAL A 212 -4.29 15.55 20.86
#